data_18155f1e7da1674391dc531a09ba3806
#
_entry.id   18155f1e7da1674391dc531a09ba3806
#
_cell.length_a   1.000
_cell.length_b   1.000
_cell.length_c   1.000
_cell.angle_alpha   90.00
_cell.angle_beta   90.00
_cell.angle_gamma   90.00
#
_symmetry.space_group_name_H-M   'P 1'
#
loop_
_entity.id
_entity.type
_entity.pdbx_description
1 polymer ?
#
loop_
_entity_poly.entity_id
_entity_poly.type
_entity_poly.pdbx_seq_one_letter_code
_entity_poly.pdbx_strand_id
1 'polypeptide(L)'
;QMGNPTANASIYSGPISVNKTTTLKASAIKAGFTPTNIDCQTYLLFDIENARPDGTDPAGLNTAFLEQNQPPGWGNLSSGDYRMDPRVSKSTNLASGHQDTIAQAMLKGLRDIPTISIAMDRADFSGGSGIYTNSTNGGLEYECSAEYIPSSTDTRDDWQINCGIKVQGGASRNPGSSPKHSMNFRFRAQYGSGRLREKLFPNSEVEAFNSITLRAGYNNSWIHRDSGQRSRGSMIRDQWMRESMLDMGNPAAGHGFMVHVFVNGLY
;
A
#
# COMPACT_ATOMS: atom_id res chain seq x y z
N GLN A 1 2.30 -14.67 11.27
CA GLN A 1 1.92 -13.82 12.42
C GLN A 1 2.37 -12.40 12.11
N MET A 2 1.44 -11.45 12.13
CA MET A 2 1.69 -10.04 11.80
C MET A 2 1.86 -9.15 13.03
N GLY A 3 1.98 -9.74 14.23
CA GLY A 3 2.22 -9.01 15.47
C GLY A 3 3.63 -8.40 15.55
N ASN A 4 3.81 -7.47 16.46
CA ASN A 4 5.11 -6.90 16.76
C ASN A 4 6.04 -7.92 17.40
N PRO A 5 7.36 -7.88 17.16
CA PRO A 5 8.32 -8.75 17.84
C PRO A 5 8.21 -8.62 19.36
N THR A 6 8.18 -9.74 20.04
CA THR A 6 8.19 -9.84 21.51
C THR A 6 9.41 -10.62 21.96
N ALA A 7 9.65 -10.70 23.27
CA ALA A 7 10.74 -11.51 23.83
C ALA A 7 10.68 -13.00 23.44
N ASN A 8 9.52 -13.47 22.98
CA ASN A 8 9.32 -14.85 22.50
C ASN A 8 9.39 -14.98 20.97
N ALA A 9 9.73 -13.90 20.24
CA ALA A 9 9.95 -13.97 18.81
C ALA A 9 11.23 -14.74 18.48
N SER A 10 11.35 -15.17 17.21
CA SER A 10 12.57 -15.84 16.75
C SER A 10 13.78 -14.93 16.92
N ILE A 11 14.83 -15.45 17.52
CA ILE A 11 16.11 -14.73 17.68
C ILE A 11 16.84 -14.79 16.33
N TYR A 12 17.32 -13.65 15.87
CA TYR A 12 18.16 -13.58 14.68
C TYR A 12 19.51 -14.23 14.95
N SER A 13 19.86 -15.24 14.16
CA SER A 13 21.11 -16.01 14.31
C SER A 13 21.94 -16.07 13.02
N GLY A 14 21.48 -15.47 11.93
CA GLY A 14 22.20 -15.48 10.66
C GLY A 14 21.27 -15.13 9.47
N PRO A 15 21.78 -15.21 8.23
CA PRO A 15 21.02 -14.82 7.02
C PRO A 15 19.66 -15.51 6.92
N ILE A 16 18.64 -14.74 6.56
CA ILE A 16 17.27 -15.22 6.34
C ILE A 16 17.02 -15.33 4.83
N SER A 17 16.65 -16.52 4.37
CA SER A 17 16.26 -16.73 2.98
C SER A 17 14.83 -16.22 2.75
N VAL A 18 14.66 -15.31 1.80
CA VAL A 18 13.36 -14.78 1.38
C VAL A 18 13.09 -15.23 -0.04
N ASN A 19 12.11 -16.12 -0.21
CA ASN A 19 11.75 -16.72 -1.50
C ASN A 19 10.31 -16.41 -1.96
N LYS A 20 9.62 -15.52 -1.25
CA LYS A 20 8.28 -15.01 -1.57
C LYS A 20 8.11 -13.61 -0.96
N THR A 21 7.12 -12.85 -1.42
CA THR A 21 6.80 -11.55 -0.83
C THR A 21 6.67 -11.67 0.67
N THR A 22 7.51 -10.94 1.41
CA THR A 22 7.67 -11.09 2.86
C THR A 22 7.91 -9.73 3.48
N THR A 23 7.24 -9.46 4.58
CA THR A 23 7.54 -8.33 5.46
C THR A 23 8.22 -8.84 6.72
N LEU A 24 9.44 -8.42 6.96
CA LEU A 24 10.21 -8.73 8.17
C LEU A 24 10.08 -7.60 9.17
N LYS A 25 9.91 -7.94 10.45
CA LYS A 25 9.94 -7.00 11.57
C LYS A 25 11.02 -7.44 12.56
N ALA A 26 11.83 -6.50 13.01
CA ALA A 26 12.89 -6.76 13.99
C ALA A 26 12.87 -5.71 15.09
N SER A 27 13.23 -6.11 16.30
CA SER A 27 13.55 -5.23 17.41
C SER A 27 14.60 -5.86 18.32
N ALA A 28 15.41 -5.05 18.98
CA ALA A 28 16.33 -5.53 20.01
C ALA A 28 15.67 -5.42 21.38
N ILE A 29 15.68 -6.54 22.12
CA ILE A 29 15.08 -6.64 23.45
C ILE A 29 16.16 -7.15 24.41
N LYS A 30 16.38 -6.41 25.51
CA LYS A 30 17.32 -6.79 26.58
C LYS A 30 16.68 -6.52 27.93
N ALA A 31 16.79 -7.46 28.85
CA ALA A 31 16.26 -7.30 30.21
C ALA A 31 16.84 -6.05 30.90
N GLY A 32 15.98 -5.24 31.49
CA GLY A 32 16.36 -3.98 32.15
C GLY A 32 16.52 -2.78 31.21
N PHE A 33 16.27 -2.91 29.90
CA PHE A 33 16.31 -1.83 28.93
C PHE A 33 14.97 -1.71 28.20
N THR A 34 14.65 -0.51 27.75
CA THR A 34 13.54 -0.28 26.83
C THR A 34 13.88 -0.94 25.49
N PRO A 35 12.96 -1.75 24.90
CA PRO A 35 13.16 -2.28 23.56
C PRO A 35 13.40 -1.19 22.53
N THR A 36 14.13 -1.50 21.47
CA THR A 36 14.29 -0.57 20.34
C THR A 36 12.94 -0.38 19.61
N ASN A 37 12.84 0.66 18.81
CA ASN A 37 11.78 0.76 17.81
C ASN A 37 11.79 -0.48 16.92
N ILE A 38 10.62 -0.80 16.38
CA ILE A 38 10.47 -1.90 15.43
C ILE A 38 10.92 -1.42 14.07
N ASP A 39 11.92 -2.07 13.54
CA ASP A 39 12.34 -1.91 12.16
C ASP A 39 11.56 -2.89 11.28
N CYS A 40 11.13 -2.43 10.11
CA CYS A 40 10.28 -3.20 9.21
C CYS A 40 10.79 -3.07 7.79
N GLN A 41 11.03 -4.20 7.13
CA GLN A 41 11.50 -4.25 5.74
C GLN A 41 10.61 -5.19 4.92
N THR A 42 10.15 -4.72 3.78
CA THR A 42 9.32 -5.48 2.86
C THR A 42 10.10 -5.89 1.62
N TYR A 43 10.07 -7.18 1.34
CA TYR A 43 10.65 -7.79 0.15
C TYR A 43 9.51 -8.17 -0.79
N LEU A 44 9.39 -7.47 -1.92
CA LEU A 44 8.39 -7.74 -2.95
C LEU A 44 9.02 -8.61 -4.03
N LEU A 45 8.58 -9.86 -4.12
CA LEU A 45 9.00 -10.79 -5.16
C LEU A 45 7.80 -11.05 -6.08
N PHE A 46 7.94 -10.67 -7.34
CA PHE A 46 6.90 -10.85 -8.35
C PHE A 46 7.26 -12.04 -9.24
N ASP A 47 6.44 -13.07 -9.22
CA ASP A 47 6.57 -14.26 -10.06
C ASP A 47 5.30 -14.42 -10.91
N ILE A 48 5.16 -13.54 -11.91
CA ILE A 48 4.00 -13.54 -12.79
C ILE A 48 4.02 -14.75 -13.73
N GLU A 49 5.19 -15.24 -14.11
CA GLU A 49 5.34 -16.37 -15.04
C GLU A 49 4.84 -17.67 -14.42
N ASN A 50 5.06 -17.83 -13.13
CA ASN A 50 4.58 -18.98 -12.35
C ASN A 50 3.27 -18.72 -11.60
N ALA A 51 2.70 -17.53 -11.74
CA ALA A 51 1.41 -17.20 -11.12
C ALA A 51 0.33 -18.18 -11.61
N ARG A 52 -0.34 -18.84 -10.67
CA ARG A 52 -1.32 -19.86 -10.99
C ARG A 52 -2.60 -19.25 -11.51
N PRO A 53 -3.12 -19.75 -12.66
CA PRO A 53 -4.38 -19.26 -13.22
C PRO A 53 -5.61 -19.53 -12.34
N ASP A 54 -5.48 -20.45 -11.38
CA ASP A 54 -6.53 -20.78 -10.40
C ASP A 54 -6.62 -19.77 -9.26
N GLY A 55 -5.72 -18.79 -9.23
CA GLY A 55 -5.72 -17.72 -8.25
C GLY A 55 -5.03 -18.03 -6.95
N THR A 56 -4.24 -19.09 -6.90
CA THR A 56 -3.55 -19.47 -5.66
C THR A 56 -2.25 -18.71 -5.41
N ASP A 57 -1.70 -18.00 -6.41
CA ASP A 57 -0.55 -17.13 -6.21
C ASP A 57 -0.48 -15.98 -7.24
N PRO A 58 -1.27 -14.94 -7.09
CA PRO A 58 -1.25 -13.83 -8.03
C PRO A 58 0.04 -13.02 -7.86
N ALA A 59 0.89 -13.04 -8.89
CA ALA A 59 2.07 -12.20 -8.99
C ALA A 59 3.07 -12.31 -7.82
N GLY A 60 3.25 -13.53 -7.28
CA GLY A 60 4.18 -13.76 -6.18
C GLY A 60 3.72 -13.22 -4.83
N LEU A 61 2.47 -12.84 -4.69
CA LEU A 61 1.87 -12.51 -3.40
C LEU A 61 1.70 -13.78 -2.57
N ASN A 62 1.87 -13.66 -1.26
CA ASN A 62 1.85 -14.80 -0.34
C ASN A 62 0.47 -15.49 -0.30
N THR A 63 0.33 -16.64 -0.98
CA THR A 63 -0.92 -17.42 -1.02
C THR A 63 -1.41 -17.87 0.34
N ALA A 64 -0.52 -18.25 1.24
CA ALA A 64 -0.93 -18.64 2.59
C ALA A 64 -1.63 -17.48 3.33
N PHE A 65 -1.23 -16.23 3.02
CA PHE A 65 -1.91 -15.06 3.53
C PHE A 65 -3.27 -14.85 2.85
N LEU A 66 -3.37 -15.07 1.54
CA LEU A 66 -4.62 -14.91 0.78
C LEU A 66 -5.70 -15.91 1.24
N GLU A 67 -5.34 -17.17 1.38
CA GLU A 67 -6.27 -18.24 1.75
C GLU A 67 -6.78 -18.13 3.18
N GLN A 68 -5.90 -17.74 4.11
CA GLN A 68 -6.21 -17.73 5.55
C GLN A 68 -6.69 -16.36 6.05
N ASN A 69 -6.42 -15.30 5.31
CA ASN A 69 -6.45 -13.95 5.85
C ASN A 69 -7.07 -12.91 4.91
N GLN A 70 -7.93 -13.34 4.00
CA GLN A 70 -8.74 -12.35 3.27
C GLN A 70 -9.37 -11.39 4.27
N PRO A 71 -9.16 -10.07 4.14
CA PRO A 71 -9.81 -9.13 5.03
C PRO A 71 -11.32 -9.35 4.96
N PRO A 72 -12.01 -9.67 6.07
CA PRO A 72 -13.45 -9.83 6.02
C PRO A 72 -14.08 -8.50 5.60
N GLY A 73 -14.92 -8.56 4.56
CA GLY A 73 -15.74 -7.43 4.20
C GLY A 73 -14.99 -6.24 3.62
N TRP A 74 -14.29 -6.42 2.52
CA TRP A 74 -13.87 -5.28 1.70
C TRP A 74 -15.11 -4.63 1.09
N GLY A 75 -15.86 -3.91 1.90
CA GLY A 75 -17.12 -3.30 1.53
C GLY A 75 -18.20 -4.34 1.16
N ASN A 76 -19.01 -4.03 0.16
CA ASN A 76 -20.01 -4.96 -0.37
C ASN A 76 -19.40 -6.07 -1.24
N LEU A 77 -18.10 -6.07 -1.43
CA LEU A 77 -17.39 -7.19 -2.03
C LEU A 77 -17.10 -8.16 -0.89
N SER A 78 -17.72 -9.30 -0.90
CA SER A 78 -17.63 -10.32 0.16
C SER A 78 -16.23 -10.88 0.35
N SER A 79 -15.35 -10.71 -0.61
CA SER A 79 -13.92 -11.02 -0.55
C SER A 79 -13.19 -10.28 -1.67
N GLY A 80 -11.93 -9.84 -1.44
CA GLY A 80 -11.07 -9.41 -2.52
C GLY A 80 -10.79 -10.58 -3.47
N ASP A 81 -10.81 -10.35 -4.77
CA ASP A 81 -10.38 -11.35 -5.75
C ASP A 81 -8.90 -11.09 -6.09
N TYR A 82 -8.04 -11.91 -5.52
CA TYR A 82 -6.59 -11.84 -5.72
C TYR A 82 -6.11 -12.78 -6.83
N ARG A 83 -7.04 -13.40 -7.55
CA ARG A 83 -6.66 -14.32 -8.63
C ARG A 83 -6.11 -13.56 -9.82
N MET A 84 -5.01 -14.08 -10.35
CA MET A 84 -4.47 -13.56 -11.59
C MET A 84 -5.41 -13.91 -12.75
N ASP A 85 -5.84 -12.90 -13.50
CA ASP A 85 -6.65 -13.12 -14.70
C ASP A 85 -5.89 -14.02 -15.69
N PRO A 86 -6.47 -15.14 -16.15
CA PRO A 86 -5.84 -16.02 -17.13
C PRO A 86 -5.42 -15.31 -18.42
N ARG A 87 -6.08 -14.21 -18.78
CA ARG A 87 -5.69 -13.37 -19.92
C ARG A 87 -4.35 -12.70 -19.71
N VAL A 88 -3.96 -12.47 -18.44
CA VAL A 88 -2.63 -11.94 -18.08
C VAL A 88 -1.62 -13.07 -18.01
N SER A 89 -1.88 -14.10 -17.20
CA SER A 89 -0.92 -15.19 -16.94
C SER A 89 -0.65 -16.10 -18.14
N LYS A 90 -1.60 -16.19 -19.08
CA LYS A 90 -1.50 -17.02 -20.29
C LYS A 90 -1.34 -16.21 -21.59
N SER A 91 -1.28 -14.91 -21.51
CA SER A 91 -1.20 -14.06 -22.69
C SER A 91 0.18 -14.11 -23.33
N THR A 92 0.21 -14.18 -24.66
CA THR A 92 1.44 -14.14 -25.44
C THR A 92 1.78 -12.74 -25.92
N ASN A 93 0.78 -11.85 -26.11
CA ASN A 93 1.01 -10.50 -26.63
C ASN A 93 0.02 -9.48 -26.06
N LEU A 94 0.45 -8.24 -25.87
CA LEU A 94 -0.40 -7.12 -25.41
C LEU A 94 -1.39 -6.65 -26.48
N ALA A 95 -0.89 -6.44 -27.67
CA ALA A 95 -1.64 -6.01 -28.85
C ALA A 95 -0.75 -6.14 -30.09
N SER A 96 -1.36 -6.02 -31.27
CA SER A 96 -0.61 -6.00 -32.52
C SER A 96 0.47 -4.90 -32.51
N GLY A 97 1.72 -5.26 -32.71
CA GLY A 97 2.88 -4.36 -32.71
C GLY A 97 3.67 -4.27 -31.40
N HIS A 98 3.21 -4.85 -30.31
CA HIS A 98 3.97 -4.97 -29.06
C HIS A 98 4.63 -6.34 -28.96
N GLN A 99 5.91 -6.38 -28.58
CA GLN A 99 6.66 -7.63 -28.39
C GLN A 99 6.52 -8.22 -26.99
N ASP A 100 6.13 -7.40 -26.01
CA ASP A 100 5.98 -7.82 -24.64
C ASP A 100 4.66 -8.57 -24.43
N THR A 101 4.69 -9.59 -23.59
CA THR A 101 3.47 -10.24 -23.09
C THR A 101 2.77 -9.32 -22.10
N ILE A 102 1.47 -9.57 -21.85
CA ILE A 102 0.73 -8.82 -20.82
C ILE A 102 1.38 -9.02 -19.45
N ALA A 103 1.89 -10.22 -19.16
CA ALA A 103 2.59 -10.51 -17.91
C ALA A 103 3.86 -9.66 -17.75
N GLN A 104 4.67 -9.54 -18.80
CA GLN A 104 5.87 -8.70 -18.80
C GLN A 104 5.52 -7.22 -18.64
N ALA A 105 4.48 -6.73 -19.31
CA ALA A 105 4.04 -5.35 -19.16
C ALA A 105 3.49 -5.08 -17.75
N MET A 106 2.79 -6.03 -17.14
CA MET A 106 2.32 -5.93 -15.76
C MET A 106 3.51 -5.90 -14.79
N LEU A 107 4.49 -6.80 -14.96
CA LEU A 107 5.70 -6.82 -14.15
C LEU A 107 6.48 -5.50 -14.26
N LYS A 108 6.61 -4.99 -15.49
CA LYS A 108 7.22 -3.67 -15.73
C LYS A 108 6.44 -2.57 -15.00
N GLY A 109 5.12 -2.52 -15.12
CA GLY A 109 4.28 -1.55 -14.43
C GLY A 109 4.43 -1.59 -12.90
N LEU A 110 4.53 -2.80 -12.32
CA LEU A 110 4.76 -2.98 -10.87
C LEU A 110 6.14 -2.47 -10.41
N ARG A 111 7.13 -2.41 -11.31
CA ARG A 111 8.49 -1.92 -11.02
C ARG A 111 8.72 -0.47 -11.38
N ASP A 112 7.99 0.06 -12.34
CA ASP A 112 8.17 1.44 -12.84
C ASP A 112 7.44 2.47 -11.96
N ILE A 113 6.48 2.06 -11.16
CA ILE A 113 5.77 2.92 -10.20
C ILE A 113 6.27 2.57 -8.80
N PRO A 114 6.66 3.56 -7.99
CA PRO A 114 7.11 3.30 -6.63
C PRO A 114 6.01 2.69 -5.76
N THR A 115 6.41 2.03 -4.69
CA THR A 115 5.50 1.32 -3.79
C THR A 115 5.53 1.93 -2.40
N ILE A 116 4.35 2.04 -1.79
CA ILE A 116 4.19 2.19 -0.34
C ILE A 116 3.78 0.82 0.21
N SER A 117 4.62 0.27 1.08
CA SER A 117 4.31 -0.92 1.86
C SER A 117 3.88 -0.53 3.27
N ILE A 118 2.77 -1.08 3.72
CA ILE A 118 2.19 -0.86 5.04
C ILE A 118 2.23 -2.18 5.79
N ALA A 119 2.93 -2.20 6.92
CA ALA A 119 2.96 -3.34 7.82
C ALA A 119 2.29 -2.98 9.14
N MET A 120 1.19 -3.67 9.47
CA MET A 120 0.44 -3.41 10.70
C MET A 120 -0.21 -4.69 11.22
N ASP A 121 -0.71 -4.66 12.44
CA ASP A 121 -1.50 -5.77 12.96
C ASP A 121 -2.77 -5.94 12.12
N ARG A 122 -3.05 -7.19 11.75
CA ARG A 122 -4.21 -7.51 10.94
C ARG A 122 -5.52 -7.22 11.67
N ALA A 123 -5.55 -7.43 13.00
CA ALA A 123 -6.74 -7.12 13.79
C ALA A 123 -7.05 -5.63 13.78
N ASP A 124 -6.02 -4.78 13.78
CA ASP A 124 -6.14 -3.32 13.71
C ASP A 124 -6.52 -2.83 12.31
N PHE A 125 -6.20 -3.60 11.26
CA PHE A 125 -6.62 -3.27 9.90
C PHE A 125 -8.06 -3.75 9.62
N SER A 126 -8.30 -5.06 9.71
CA SER A 126 -9.54 -5.71 9.24
C SER A 126 -10.26 -6.55 10.31
N GLY A 127 -9.79 -6.55 11.56
CA GLY A 127 -10.49 -7.20 12.67
C GLY A 127 -11.79 -6.47 13.05
N GLY A 128 -12.50 -6.98 14.04
CA GLY A 128 -13.78 -6.39 14.48
C GLY A 128 -13.71 -4.91 14.85
N SER A 129 -12.58 -4.45 15.38
CA SER A 129 -12.31 -3.03 15.70
C SER A 129 -11.39 -2.37 14.67
N GLY A 130 -11.02 -3.05 13.59
CA GLY A 130 -10.05 -2.57 12.60
C GLY A 130 -10.52 -1.33 11.83
N ILE A 131 -9.55 -0.54 11.37
CA ILE A 131 -9.82 0.73 10.64
C ILE A 131 -10.61 0.52 9.35
N TYR A 132 -10.37 -0.60 8.65
CA TYR A 132 -11.03 -0.89 7.38
C TYR A 132 -12.45 -1.43 7.59
N THR A 133 -12.64 -2.31 8.57
CA THR A 133 -13.96 -2.83 8.95
C THR A 133 -14.87 -1.73 9.49
N ASN A 134 -14.31 -0.77 10.23
CA ASN A 134 -15.03 0.38 10.78
C ASN A 134 -14.68 1.67 10.03
N SER A 135 -14.56 1.63 8.73
CA SER A 135 -14.10 2.73 7.88
C SER A 135 -14.92 4.02 8.02
N THR A 136 -16.19 3.92 8.42
CA THR A 136 -17.04 5.09 8.72
C THR A 136 -16.63 5.83 9.99
N ASN A 137 -15.92 5.19 10.92
CA ASN A 137 -15.38 5.82 12.11
C ASN A 137 -14.04 6.51 11.80
N GLY A 138 -14.07 7.79 11.47
CA GLY A 138 -12.86 8.57 11.15
C GLY A 138 -11.96 8.88 12.33
N GLY A 139 -12.32 8.48 13.55
CA GLY A 139 -11.53 8.66 14.77
C GLY A 139 -10.54 7.52 15.04
N LEU A 140 -10.73 6.35 14.41
CA LEU A 140 -9.84 5.21 14.61
C LEU A 140 -8.48 5.47 13.97
N GLU A 141 -7.42 5.27 14.75
CA GLU A 141 -6.02 5.38 14.34
C GLU A 141 -5.23 4.28 15.04
N TYR A 142 -4.47 3.50 14.29
CA TYR A 142 -3.62 2.44 14.83
C TYR A 142 -2.18 2.59 14.34
N GLU A 143 -1.26 1.97 15.05
CA GLU A 143 0.16 1.95 14.67
C GLU A 143 0.39 1.11 13.42
N CYS A 144 1.27 1.60 12.56
CA CYS A 144 1.81 0.85 11.44
C CYS A 144 3.26 1.23 11.17
N SER A 145 3.95 0.40 10.40
CA SER A 145 5.18 0.78 9.71
C SER A 145 4.82 1.11 8.27
N ALA A 146 5.25 2.27 7.80
CA ALA A 146 5.16 2.69 6.41
C ALA A 146 6.55 2.69 5.79
N GLU A 147 6.68 2.08 4.62
CA GLU A 147 7.93 1.96 3.88
C GLU A 147 7.71 2.44 2.45
N TYR A 148 8.61 3.26 1.95
CA TYR A 148 8.66 3.68 0.56
C TYR A 148 9.73 2.87 -0.16
N ILE A 149 9.33 2.18 -1.21
CA ILE A 149 10.22 1.41 -2.07
C ILE A 149 10.24 2.11 -3.43
N PRO A 150 11.37 2.75 -3.80
CA PRO A 150 11.48 3.49 -5.05
C PRO A 150 11.33 2.56 -6.25
N SER A 151 10.85 3.11 -7.36
CA SER A 151 10.88 2.40 -8.64
C SER A 151 12.29 2.36 -9.24
N SER A 152 12.50 1.56 -10.28
CA SER A 152 13.80 1.45 -10.94
C SER A 152 14.31 2.76 -11.56
N THR A 153 13.42 3.72 -11.79
CA THR A 153 13.72 5.04 -12.38
C THR A 153 13.58 6.18 -11.38
N ASP A 154 13.22 5.88 -10.14
CA ASP A 154 13.03 6.87 -9.10
C ASP A 154 14.38 7.33 -8.54
N THR A 155 14.52 8.63 -8.34
CA THR A 155 15.73 9.24 -7.76
C THR A 155 15.58 9.55 -6.27
N ARG A 156 14.42 9.26 -5.68
CA ARG A 156 14.17 9.40 -4.25
C ARG A 156 14.76 8.22 -3.51
N ASP A 157 15.25 8.47 -2.32
CA ASP A 157 15.74 7.41 -1.44
C ASP A 157 14.57 6.58 -0.88
N ASP A 158 14.83 5.33 -0.54
CA ASP A 158 13.93 4.50 0.25
C ASP A 158 13.86 5.04 1.69
N TRP A 159 12.72 4.86 2.32
CA TRP A 159 12.56 5.20 3.72
C TRP A 159 11.56 4.27 4.41
N GLN A 160 11.75 4.11 5.71
CA GLN A 160 10.84 3.42 6.61
C GLN A 160 10.56 4.29 7.84
N ILE A 161 9.31 4.32 8.28
CA ILE A 161 8.92 5.06 9.48
C ILE A 161 7.73 4.39 10.17
N ASN A 162 7.77 4.35 11.51
CA ASN A 162 6.62 3.97 12.32
C ASN A 162 5.70 5.18 12.49
N CYS A 163 4.41 4.98 12.24
CA CYS A 163 3.42 6.07 12.27
C CYS A 163 2.03 5.53 12.62
N GLY A 164 1.09 6.43 12.83
CA GLY A 164 -0.33 6.10 12.90
C GLY A 164 -0.93 6.03 11.50
N ILE A 165 -1.90 5.16 11.32
CA ILE A 165 -2.71 5.07 10.10
C ILE A 165 -4.19 5.13 10.42
N LYS A 166 -4.93 5.83 9.58
CA LYS A 166 -6.40 5.92 9.66
C LYS A 166 -7.03 5.99 8.29
N VAL A 167 -8.31 5.60 8.19
CA VAL A 167 -9.09 5.83 6.97
C VAL A 167 -9.44 7.30 6.82
N GLN A 168 -9.27 7.84 5.62
CA GLN A 168 -9.44 9.26 5.29
C GLN A 168 -10.65 9.47 4.38
N GLY A 169 -11.38 10.56 4.61
CA GLY A 169 -12.48 11.00 3.74
C GLY A 169 -13.77 11.29 4.49
N GLY A 170 -14.80 11.59 3.74
CA GLY A 170 -16.19 11.76 4.18
C GLY A 170 -17.06 10.60 3.67
N ALA A 171 -17.88 10.85 2.64
CA ALA A 171 -18.73 9.84 1.99
C ALA A 171 -17.94 8.65 1.43
N SER A 172 -16.69 8.86 1.00
CA SER A 172 -15.79 7.81 0.49
C SER A 172 -15.37 6.77 1.54
N ARG A 173 -15.61 7.02 2.82
CA ARG A 173 -15.38 6.03 3.89
C ARG A 173 -16.50 4.99 4.01
N ASN A 174 -17.65 5.27 3.41
CA ASN A 174 -18.76 4.32 3.42
C ASN A 174 -18.48 3.19 2.42
N PRO A 175 -18.41 1.91 2.87
CA PRO A 175 -18.14 0.76 1.99
C PRO A 175 -19.13 0.64 0.83
N GLY A 176 -20.42 1.01 1.06
CA GLY A 176 -21.45 1.04 0.02
C GLY A 176 -21.23 2.12 -1.06
N SER A 177 -20.35 3.09 -0.80
CA SER A 177 -19.98 4.14 -1.77
C SER A 177 -18.73 3.80 -2.56
N SER A 178 -17.74 3.20 -1.91
CA SER A 178 -16.52 2.68 -2.53
C SER A 178 -15.89 1.62 -1.64
N PRO A 179 -15.55 0.45 -2.15
CA PRO A 179 -14.85 -0.57 -1.37
C PRO A 179 -13.38 -0.20 -1.07
N LYS A 180 -12.75 0.65 -1.90
CA LYS A 180 -11.39 1.12 -1.70
C LYS A 180 -11.40 2.47 -0.98
N HIS A 181 -10.72 2.55 0.16
CA HIS A 181 -10.67 3.75 1.00
C HIS A 181 -9.32 4.45 0.89
N SER A 182 -9.35 5.78 0.95
CA SER A 182 -8.14 6.58 1.16
C SER A 182 -7.66 6.40 2.59
N MET A 183 -6.34 6.43 2.79
CA MET A 183 -5.71 6.32 4.11
C MET A 183 -4.83 7.55 4.37
N ASN A 184 -4.61 7.86 5.63
CA ASN A 184 -3.74 8.96 6.04
C ASN A 184 -2.74 8.45 7.06
N PHE A 185 -1.45 8.63 6.78
CA PHE A 185 -0.39 8.45 7.75
C PHE A 185 -0.27 9.66 8.65
N ARG A 186 -0.11 9.42 9.95
CA ARG A 186 0.04 10.41 11.01
C ARG A 186 1.38 10.22 11.69
N PHE A 187 2.34 11.09 11.40
CA PHE A 187 3.66 11.04 12.01
C PHE A 187 3.61 11.71 13.38
N ARG A 188 3.59 10.88 14.43
CA ARG A 188 3.47 11.33 15.83
C ARG A 188 4.55 10.68 16.69
N ALA A 189 5.07 11.44 17.66
CA ALA A 189 6.12 10.96 18.56
C ALA A 189 5.75 9.68 19.35
N GLN A 190 4.46 9.42 19.53
CA GLN A 190 4.00 8.18 20.20
C GLN A 190 4.27 6.90 19.40
N TYR A 191 4.45 7.00 18.08
CA TYR A 191 4.74 5.87 17.22
C TYR A 191 6.21 5.77 16.81
N GLY A 192 6.97 6.87 16.94
CA GLY A 192 8.36 6.95 16.52
C GLY A 192 8.78 8.37 16.25
N SER A 193 9.29 8.67 15.06
CA SER A 193 9.60 10.05 14.67
C SER A 193 8.31 10.88 14.51
N GLY A 194 8.27 12.06 15.11
CA GLY A 194 7.14 12.97 15.03
C GLY A 194 6.90 13.59 13.64
N ARG A 195 7.80 13.36 12.70
CA ARG A 195 7.72 13.84 11.30
C ARG A 195 8.46 12.88 10.38
N LEU A 196 7.95 12.71 9.18
CA LEU A 196 8.71 12.17 8.07
C LEU A 196 9.59 13.31 7.51
N ARG A 197 10.90 13.07 7.40
CA ARG A 197 11.90 14.05 6.93
C ARG A 197 12.51 13.54 5.63
N GLU A 198 11.74 13.66 4.57
CA GLU A 198 12.11 13.16 3.24
C GLU A 198 11.64 14.14 2.16
N LYS A 199 12.42 14.32 1.11
CA LYS A 199 12.04 15.13 -0.04
C LYS A 199 11.13 14.34 -0.98
N LEU A 200 9.86 14.24 -0.64
CA LEU A 200 8.89 13.43 -1.41
C LEU A 200 8.57 14.02 -2.78
N PHE A 201 8.60 15.34 -2.90
CA PHE A 201 8.20 16.04 -4.12
C PHE A 201 9.37 16.89 -4.63
N PRO A 202 10.01 16.50 -5.76
CA PRO A 202 11.19 17.20 -6.28
C PRO A 202 10.98 18.70 -6.50
N ASN A 203 9.79 19.09 -6.91
CA ASN A 203 9.41 20.47 -7.21
C ASN A 203 8.81 21.22 -6.00
N SER A 204 9.01 20.72 -4.79
CA SER A 204 8.56 21.36 -3.55
C SER A 204 9.72 21.65 -2.62
N GLU A 205 9.67 22.77 -1.91
CA GLU A 205 10.63 23.09 -0.86
C GLU A 205 10.32 22.38 0.48
N VAL A 206 9.20 21.62 0.53
CA VAL A 206 8.80 20.93 1.74
C VAL A 206 9.55 19.60 1.86
N GLU A 207 10.30 19.46 2.96
CA GLU A 207 11.11 18.28 3.28
C GLU A 207 10.71 17.61 4.61
N ALA A 208 9.60 18.07 5.23
CA ALA A 208 9.14 17.49 6.48
C ALA A 208 7.61 17.47 6.54
N PHE A 209 7.04 16.32 6.84
CA PHE A 209 5.61 16.08 6.82
C PHE A 209 5.10 15.59 8.17
N ASN A 210 4.00 16.16 8.67
CA ASN A 210 3.27 15.64 9.81
C ASN A 210 2.27 14.55 9.41
N SER A 211 1.88 14.52 8.14
CA SER A 211 0.98 13.51 7.58
C SER A 211 1.09 13.44 6.06
N ILE A 212 0.75 12.27 5.52
CA ILE A 212 0.63 12.02 4.08
C ILE A 212 -0.69 11.30 3.84
N THR A 213 -1.37 11.62 2.74
CA THR A 213 -2.60 10.96 2.35
C THR A 213 -2.39 10.06 1.14
N LEU A 214 -2.69 8.78 1.29
CA LEU A 214 -2.82 7.83 0.20
C LEU A 214 -4.25 7.92 -0.35
N ARG A 215 -4.41 8.46 -1.54
CA ARG A 215 -5.72 8.73 -2.14
C ARG A 215 -6.18 7.55 -3.00
N ALA A 216 -7.35 7.02 -2.71
CA ALA A 216 -7.98 5.93 -3.48
C ALA A 216 -8.72 6.42 -4.74
N GLY A 217 -8.76 7.72 -4.99
CA GLY A 217 -9.35 8.31 -6.19
C GLY A 217 -10.88 8.20 -6.28
N TYR A 218 -11.59 8.16 -5.18
CA TYR A 218 -13.04 7.94 -5.04
C TYR A 218 -13.88 8.36 -6.26
N ASN A 219 -13.96 9.67 -6.55
CA ASN A 219 -14.77 10.21 -7.66
C ASN A 219 -14.18 9.94 -9.04
N ASN A 220 -12.93 9.50 -9.12
CA ASN A 220 -12.20 9.22 -10.36
C ASN A 220 -11.89 7.75 -10.53
N SER A 221 -12.48 6.90 -9.69
CA SER A 221 -12.21 5.45 -9.64
C SER A 221 -13.24 4.67 -10.45
N TRP A 222 -12.78 3.60 -11.07
CA TRP A 222 -13.60 2.63 -11.77
C TRP A 222 -14.47 1.77 -10.85
N ILE A 223 -14.25 1.82 -9.53
CA ILE A 223 -15.03 1.07 -8.53
C ILE A 223 -16.05 1.94 -7.78
N HIS A 224 -16.26 3.19 -8.20
CA HIS A 224 -17.30 4.04 -7.62
C HIS A 224 -18.69 3.39 -7.78
N ARG A 225 -19.57 3.50 -6.74
CA ARG A 225 -20.91 2.90 -6.78
C ARG A 225 -21.78 3.40 -7.93
N ASP A 226 -21.68 4.67 -8.28
CA ASP A 226 -22.42 5.30 -9.36
C ASP A 226 -21.81 4.92 -10.71
N SER A 227 -22.62 4.37 -11.62
CA SER A 227 -22.17 3.91 -12.93
C SER A 227 -21.73 5.05 -13.85
N GLY A 228 -22.35 6.22 -13.75
CA GLY A 228 -21.97 7.40 -14.52
C GLY A 228 -20.60 7.94 -14.08
N GLN A 229 -20.26 7.83 -12.81
CA GLN A 229 -18.92 8.14 -12.31
C GLN A 229 -17.90 7.10 -12.76
N ARG A 230 -18.21 5.80 -12.60
CA ARG A 230 -17.30 4.71 -13.04
C ARG A 230 -16.89 4.81 -14.49
N SER A 231 -17.86 5.05 -15.39
CA SER A 231 -17.60 5.13 -16.84
C SER A 231 -16.68 6.29 -17.24
N ARG A 232 -16.53 7.28 -16.35
CA ARG A 232 -15.68 8.47 -16.54
C ARG A 232 -14.45 8.47 -15.64
N GLY A 233 -14.21 7.39 -14.91
CA GLY A 233 -13.06 7.24 -14.02
C GLY A 233 -11.76 7.25 -14.84
N SER A 234 -10.87 8.21 -14.58
CA SER A 234 -9.57 8.31 -15.25
C SER A 234 -8.39 8.02 -14.32
N MET A 235 -8.64 7.93 -13.02
CA MET A 235 -7.64 7.80 -11.94
C MET A 235 -6.64 8.95 -11.81
N ILE A 236 -6.32 9.66 -12.88
CA ILE A 236 -5.28 10.71 -12.94
C ILE A 236 -5.83 12.14 -12.88
N ARG A 237 -7.14 12.35 -13.09
CA ARG A 237 -7.74 13.70 -13.25
C ARG A 237 -7.42 14.62 -12.07
N ASP A 238 -7.50 14.13 -10.85
CA ASP A 238 -7.25 14.93 -9.65
C ASP A 238 -5.81 15.43 -9.60
N GLN A 239 -4.86 14.54 -9.87
CA GLN A 239 -3.44 14.90 -9.87
C GLN A 239 -3.09 15.83 -11.02
N TRP A 240 -3.60 15.57 -12.23
CA TRP A 240 -3.39 16.45 -13.37
C TRP A 240 -3.89 17.88 -13.11
N MET A 241 -5.07 18.02 -12.50
CA MET A 241 -5.60 19.35 -12.14
C MET A 241 -4.74 20.05 -11.08
N ARG A 242 -4.21 19.32 -10.11
CA ARG A 242 -3.33 19.88 -9.08
C ARG A 242 -2.02 20.38 -9.67
N GLU A 243 -1.40 19.60 -10.53
CA GLU A 243 -0.16 19.99 -11.22
C GLU A 243 -0.40 21.20 -12.13
N SER A 244 -1.50 21.21 -12.89
CA SER A 244 -1.88 22.37 -13.68
C SER A 244 -2.04 23.63 -12.83
N MET A 245 -2.63 23.52 -11.63
CA MET A 245 -2.76 24.66 -10.72
C MET A 245 -1.40 25.13 -10.18
N LEU A 246 -0.48 24.20 -9.89
CA LEU A 246 0.90 24.52 -9.47
C LEU A 246 1.63 25.26 -10.60
N ASP A 247 1.54 24.78 -11.84
CA ASP A 247 2.14 25.40 -13.02
C ASP A 247 1.58 26.81 -13.30
N MET A 248 0.32 27.03 -12.93
CA MET A 248 -0.31 28.36 -12.96
C MET A 248 0.10 29.26 -11.78
N GLY A 249 1.02 28.80 -10.93
CA GLY A 249 1.55 29.59 -9.80
C GLY A 249 0.67 29.56 -8.55
N ASN A 250 -0.25 28.60 -8.39
CA ASN A 250 -1.05 28.45 -7.18
C ASN A 250 -0.34 27.54 -6.14
N PRO A 251 0.32 28.10 -5.11
CA PRO A 251 1.09 27.31 -4.14
C PRO A 251 0.21 26.51 -3.19
N ALA A 252 -1.10 26.72 -3.18
CA ALA A 252 -2.03 25.98 -2.35
C ALA A 252 -2.46 24.63 -2.98
N ALA A 253 -2.12 24.38 -4.23
CA ALA A 253 -2.35 23.08 -4.86
C ALA A 253 -1.40 22.04 -4.26
N GLY A 254 -1.94 20.88 -3.87
CA GLY A 254 -1.13 19.82 -3.25
C GLY A 254 -0.33 19.03 -4.28
N HIS A 255 0.93 18.76 -3.99
CA HIS A 255 1.75 17.82 -4.75
C HIS A 255 1.27 16.39 -4.57
N GLY A 256 1.56 15.52 -5.53
CA GLY A 256 1.27 14.11 -5.46
C GLY A 256 1.92 13.32 -6.59
N PHE A 257 2.00 12.02 -6.42
CA PHE A 257 2.42 11.07 -7.45
C PHE A 257 1.74 9.74 -7.24
N MET A 258 1.75 8.89 -8.26
CA MET A 258 1.16 7.56 -8.19
C MET A 258 2.07 6.60 -7.46
N VAL A 259 1.48 5.73 -6.65
CA VAL A 259 2.17 4.65 -5.95
C VAL A 259 1.35 3.37 -6.00
N HIS A 260 2.01 2.23 -6.02
CA HIS A 260 1.39 0.98 -5.60
C HIS A 260 1.26 0.97 -4.09
N VAL A 261 0.21 0.34 -3.56
CA VAL A 261 0.02 0.21 -2.12
C VAL A 261 -0.13 -1.25 -1.77
N PHE A 262 0.78 -1.73 -0.92
CA PHE A 262 0.70 -3.08 -0.35
C PHE A 262 0.40 -2.97 1.14
N VAL A 263 -0.52 -3.78 1.63
CA VAL A 263 -0.81 -3.91 3.06
C VAL A 263 -0.46 -5.32 3.49
N ASN A 264 0.54 -5.44 4.38
CA ASN A 264 1.05 -6.73 4.83
C ASN A 264 1.46 -7.68 3.68
N GLY A 265 2.05 -7.12 2.62
CA GLY A 265 2.47 -7.86 1.43
C GLY A 265 1.37 -8.15 0.41
N LEU A 266 0.13 -7.69 0.64
CA LEU A 266 -0.98 -7.80 -0.32
C LEU A 266 -1.18 -6.50 -1.08
N TYR A 267 -1.32 -6.59 -2.41
CA TYR A 267 -1.59 -5.47 -3.32
C TYR A 267 -3.00 -4.93 -3.19
#